data_11f2ccfebfdcd340766b81ef31cb4ca9
#
_entry.id   11f2ccfebfdcd340766b81ef31cb4ca9
#
_cell.length_a   1.000
_cell.length_b   1.000
_cell.length_c   1.000
_cell.angle_alpha   90.00
_cell.angle_beta   90.00
_cell.angle_gamma   90.00
#
_symmetry.space_group_name_H-M   'P 1'
#
loop_
_entity.id
_entity.type
_entity.pdbx_description
1 polymer ?
#
loop_
_entity_poly.entity_id
_entity_poly.type
_entity_poly.pdbx_seq_one_letter_code
_entity_poly.pdbx_strand_id
1 'polypeptide(L)'
;MSPTDAQADEPRVPPGDTPATPPTDDERAALRRTCRELAGHGPRHPADELEAVASWLRTAGPHGDPLPPDVYGTGAAIEDFERRVAELCGLPAARFMPSGCMAQPIALRIWSDRADNPHTAFHATSHLELHEEHGYRELHGLTAYLLGERHRPTTPGDLVQLLDGEAASTGLASLLVELPARELGGQLPTWDQAARLSELCRDRGVRLHLDGARLWQVPAAWGRSLPEICALFDSVYVSFYKDLGALAGAMLLGPEDFIDEAAVWQRRQGGTLYSNLAHVTSARLRLAEKLERMPRYRARALEVAELAAARPGLHVLPDPPHTNMFHLTFDAPAEEAAARRDHVARETGIWLHASPRPDDGLAAGRCRTELTIGEAALALEDGELARAFELLAD
;
A
#
# COMPACT_ATOMS: atom_id res chain seq x y z
N MET A 1 -73.89 -33.19 34.78
CA MET A 1 -72.57 -33.40 35.37
C MET A 1 -71.58 -33.16 34.22
N SER A 2 -71.04 -31.95 34.13
CA SER A 2 -70.01 -31.59 33.13
C SER A 2 -68.65 -31.69 33.79
N PRO A 3 -67.58 -32.17 33.11
CA PRO A 3 -66.24 -32.11 33.61
C PRO A 3 -65.60 -30.75 33.25
N THR A 4 -64.97 -30.19 34.25
CA THR A 4 -64.13 -29.00 34.27
C THR A 4 -62.89 -29.14 33.37
N ASP A 5 -62.70 -28.20 32.47
CA ASP A 5 -61.46 -28.01 31.71
C ASP A 5 -60.38 -27.40 32.64
N ALA A 6 -59.33 -28.19 32.85
CA ALA A 6 -58.07 -27.66 33.44
C ALA A 6 -57.14 -27.18 32.30
N GLN A 7 -57.06 -25.87 32.15
CA GLN A 7 -56.04 -25.26 31.29
C GLN A 7 -54.69 -25.38 32.02
N ALA A 8 -53.76 -26.09 31.39
CA ALA A 8 -52.37 -26.13 31.80
C ALA A 8 -51.71 -24.80 31.44
N ASP A 9 -51.11 -24.17 32.44
CA ASP A 9 -50.33 -22.93 32.32
C ASP A 9 -49.00 -23.25 31.56
N GLU A 10 -48.88 -22.83 30.32
CA GLU A 10 -47.64 -22.92 29.56
C GLU A 10 -46.61 -21.94 30.17
N PRO A 11 -45.34 -22.36 30.39
CA PRO A 11 -44.31 -21.46 30.90
C PRO A 11 -44.01 -20.38 29.85
N ARG A 12 -44.23 -19.11 30.23
CA ARG A 12 -43.77 -17.94 29.44
C ARG A 12 -42.25 -17.96 29.32
N VAL A 13 -41.77 -18.24 28.13
CA VAL A 13 -40.36 -18.01 27.73
C VAL A 13 -40.11 -16.51 27.84
N PRO A 14 -39.08 -16.03 28.57
CA PRO A 14 -38.74 -14.62 28.61
C PRO A 14 -38.39 -14.16 27.16
N PRO A 15 -38.70 -12.91 26.79
CA PRO A 15 -38.31 -12.41 25.49
C PRO A 15 -36.79 -12.50 25.37
N GLY A 16 -36.33 -13.38 24.49
CA GLY A 16 -34.93 -13.48 24.14
C GLY A 16 -34.49 -12.13 23.56
N ASP A 17 -33.29 -11.68 23.95
CA ASP A 17 -32.64 -10.53 23.39
C ASP A 17 -32.68 -10.66 21.86
N THR A 18 -33.44 -9.82 21.21
CA THR A 18 -33.44 -9.69 19.75
C THR A 18 -32.03 -9.27 19.40
N PRO A 19 -31.29 -10.00 18.55
CA PRO A 19 -29.94 -9.61 18.18
C PRO A 19 -29.99 -8.18 17.66
N ALA A 20 -29.21 -7.28 18.27
CA ALA A 20 -29.15 -5.89 17.89
C ALA A 20 -28.83 -5.79 16.39
N THR A 21 -29.62 -5.03 15.64
CA THR A 21 -29.36 -4.78 14.22
C THR A 21 -27.93 -4.25 14.06
N PRO A 22 -27.11 -4.82 13.17
CA PRO A 22 -25.75 -4.35 12.99
C PRO A 22 -25.76 -2.86 12.61
N PRO A 23 -24.81 -2.06 13.11
CA PRO A 23 -24.77 -0.62 12.84
C PRO A 23 -24.60 -0.37 11.33
N THR A 24 -25.25 0.67 10.85
CA THR A 24 -25.13 1.14 9.47
C THR A 24 -23.74 1.72 9.21
N ASP A 25 -23.37 1.89 7.93
CA ASP A 25 -22.10 2.49 7.56
C ASP A 25 -21.98 3.95 8.05
N ASP A 26 -23.10 4.69 8.07
CA ASP A 26 -23.13 6.06 8.59
C ASP A 26 -22.89 6.10 10.10
N GLU A 27 -23.45 5.17 10.86
CA GLU A 27 -23.22 5.04 12.29
C GLU A 27 -21.78 4.66 12.59
N ARG A 28 -21.18 3.74 11.83
CA ARG A 28 -19.76 3.39 11.95
C ARG A 28 -18.86 4.57 11.61
N ALA A 29 -19.16 5.31 10.54
CA ALA A 29 -18.42 6.51 10.17
C ALA A 29 -18.53 7.61 11.24
N ALA A 30 -19.69 7.76 11.88
CA ALA A 30 -19.87 8.67 13.00
C ALA A 30 -19.03 8.26 14.21
N LEU A 31 -19.05 6.98 14.60
CA LEU A 31 -18.25 6.44 15.70
C LEU A 31 -16.75 6.64 15.42
N ARG A 32 -16.27 6.30 14.22
CA ARG A 32 -14.86 6.46 13.84
C ARG A 32 -14.38 7.90 14.00
N ARG A 33 -15.22 8.89 13.63
CA ARG A 33 -14.87 10.32 13.78
C ARG A 33 -14.64 10.77 15.23
N THR A 34 -15.16 10.04 16.22
CA THR A 34 -14.95 10.33 17.65
C THR A 34 -13.75 9.61 18.26
N CYS A 35 -13.11 8.71 17.50
CA CYS A 35 -12.01 7.88 17.98
C CYS A 35 -10.65 8.40 17.54
N ARG A 36 -9.62 8.04 18.30
CA ARG A 36 -8.23 8.07 17.85
C ARG A 36 -7.98 6.83 16.98
N GLU A 37 -7.30 7.00 15.86
CA GLU A 37 -7.00 5.89 14.95
C GLU A 37 -5.68 5.21 15.31
N LEU A 38 -5.59 3.89 15.16
CA LEU A 38 -4.33 3.15 15.23
C LEU A 38 -3.57 3.22 13.92
N ALA A 39 -4.26 3.05 12.80
CA ALA A 39 -3.62 2.96 11.49
C ALA A 39 -3.42 4.35 10.83
N GLY A 40 -2.38 4.45 9.99
CA GLY A 40 -2.09 5.63 9.19
C GLY A 40 -1.55 6.82 9.98
N HIS A 41 -1.91 8.01 9.54
CA HIS A 41 -1.41 9.28 10.10
C HIS A 41 -2.46 10.06 10.90
N GLY A 42 -3.59 9.44 11.17
CA GLY A 42 -4.77 10.10 11.77
C GLY A 42 -5.60 10.86 10.72
N PRO A 43 -6.84 11.21 11.08
CA PRO A 43 -7.73 11.96 10.22
C PRO A 43 -7.19 13.38 10.02
N ARG A 44 -7.21 13.84 8.75
CA ARG A 44 -6.94 15.22 8.39
C ARG A 44 -8.16 15.80 7.69
N HIS A 45 -8.54 17.00 8.08
CA HIS A 45 -9.56 17.71 7.33
C HIS A 45 -8.99 18.14 5.97
N PRO A 46 -9.71 17.97 4.84
CA PRO A 46 -9.19 18.36 3.53
C PRO A 46 -8.77 19.83 3.44
N ALA A 47 -9.44 20.72 4.15
CA ALA A 47 -9.07 22.14 4.20
C ALA A 47 -7.70 22.36 4.84
N ASP A 48 -7.38 21.65 5.94
CA ASP A 48 -6.09 21.76 6.65
C ASP A 48 -4.94 21.34 5.73
N GLU A 49 -5.16 20.29 4.90
CA GLU A 49 -4.18 19.86 3.90
C GLU A 49 -3.95 20.92 2.83
N LEU A 50 -5.02 21.52 2.31
CA LEU A 50 -4.93 22.58 1.32
C LEU A 50 -4.30 23.86 1.90
N GLU A 51 -4.57 24.18 3.16
CA GLU A 51 -3.94 25.31 3.87
C GLU A 51 -2.45 25.07 4.08
N ALA A 52 -2.03 23.86 4.45
CA ALA A 52 -0.62 23.48 4.57
C ALA A 52 0.11 23.63 3.22
N VAL A 53 -0.50 23.14 2.13
CA VAL A 53 0.01 23.29 0.77
C VAL A 53 0.11 24.78 0.40
N ALA A 54 -0.93 25.58 0.62
CA ALA A 54 -0.95 27.01 0.31
C ALA A 54 0.07 27.78 1.13
N SER A 55 0.22 27.46 2.41
CA SER A 55 1.21 28.08 3.30
C SER A 55 2.63 27.81 2.81
N TRP A 56 2.93 26.57 2.47
CA TRP A 56 4.25 26.18 1.96
C TRP A 56 4.59 26.86 0.63
N LEU A 57 3.61 26.94 -0.30
CA LEU A 57 3.80 27.58 -1.60
C LEU A 57 4.21 29.06 -1.50
N ARG A 58 3.76 29.76 -0.45
CA ARG A 58 4.07 31.19 -0.27
C ARG A 58 5.55 31.46 0.03
N THR A 59 6.28 30.46 0.52
CA THR A 59 7.65 30.61 1.03
C THR A 59 8.65 29.59 0.46
N ALA A 60 8.22 28.72 -0.43
CA ALA A 60 9.02 27.58 -0.90
C ALA A 60 9.93 27.91 -2.08
N GLY A 61 9.81 29.08 -2.68
CA GLY A 61 10.68 29.54 -3.74
C GLY A 61 12.05 30.02 -3.26
N PRO A 62 12.95 30.32 -4.19
CA PRO A 62 14.25 30.92 -3.87
C PRO A 62 14.06 32.19 -3.04
N HIS A 63 14.90 32.35 -2.00
CA HIS A 63 14.84 33.50 -1.06
C HIS A 63 13.53 33.65 -0.28
N GLY A 64 12.69 32.59 -0.21
CA GLY A 64 11.39 32.66 0.49
C GLY A 64 10.27 33.26 -0.35
N ASP A 65 10.47 33.40 -1.66
CA ASP A 65 9.43 33.85 -2.59
C ASP A 65 8.42 32.75 -2.87
N PRO A 66 7.21 33.07 -3.36
CA PRO A 66 6.24 32.08 -3.84
C PRO A 66 6.80 31.27 -5.01
N LEU A 67 6.53 29.96 -5.02
CA LEU A 67 6.85 29.12 -6.20
C LEU A 67 5.96 29.53 -7.39
N PRO A 68 6.55 29.67 -8.60
CA PRO A 68 5.76 29.91 -9.80
C PRO A 68 4.92 28.65 -10.14
N PRO A 69 3.77 28.85 -10.81
CA PRO A 69 2.95 27.73 -11.26
C PRO A 69 3.69 26.89 -12.31
N ASP A 70 3.39 25.59 -12.32
CA ASP A 70 3.77 24.72 -13.42
C ASP A 70 2.74 24.86 -14.56
N VAL A 71 3.17 24.52 -15.77
CA VAL A 71 2.33 24.48 -16.97
C VAL A 71 2.58 23.20 -17.75
N TYR A 72 1.56 22.34 -17.85
CA TYR A 72 1.64 21.06 -18.55
C TYR A 72 2.84 20.17 -18.16
N GLY A 73 3.12 20.10 -16.85
CA GLY A 73 4.19 19.26 -16.31
C GLY A 73 5.61 19.83 -16.52
N THR A 74 5.73 21.13 -16.80
CA THR A 74 7.00 21.86 -16.87
C THR A 74 6.99 23.02 -15.88
N GLY A 75 8.16 23.33 -15.33
CA GLY A 75 8.34 24.42 -14.37
C GLY A 75 9.15 24.01 -13.15
N ALA A 76 9.82 24.99 -12.57
CA ALA A 76 10.83 24.77 -11.53
C ALA A 76 10.33 23.95 -10.32
N ALA A 77 9.05 24.06 -9.96
CA ALA A 77 8.49 23.31 -8.83
C ALA A 77 8.48 21.80 -9.08
N ILE A 78 8.11 21.38 -10.30
CA ILE A 78 8.06 19.95 -10.67
C ILE A 78 9.48 19.44 -10.93
N GLU A 79 10.24 20.12 -11.79
CA GLU A 79 11.58 19.72 -12.24
C GLU A 79 12.55 19.59 -11.04
N ASP A 80 12.48 20.51 -10.08
CA ASP A 80 13.27 20.43 -8.86
C ASP A 80 12.87 19.22 -7.99
N PHE A 81 11.58 18.89 -7.94
CA PHE A 81 11.12 17.74 -7.18
C PHE A 81 11.49 16.41 -7.86
N GLU A 82 11.36 16.34 -9.19
CA GLU A 82 11.80 15.20 -10.00
C GLU A 82 13.29 14.91 -9.78
N ARG A 83 14.13 15.96 -9.91
CA ARG A 83 15.58 15.87 -9.68
C ARG A 83 15.90 15.41 -8.25
N ARG A 84 15.26 16.01 -7.25
CA ARG A 84 15.47 15.65 -5.83
C ARG A 84 15.13 14.19 -5.54
N VAL A 85 14.04 13.66 -6.09
CA VAL A 85 13.64 12.27 -5.88
C VAL A 85 14.56 11.32 -6.66
N ALA A 86 15.02 11.69 -7.85
CA ALA A 86 16.04 10.95 -8.60
C ALA A 86 17.33 10.83 -7.79
N GLU A 87 17.85 11.95 -7.27
CA GLU A 87 19.04 12.00 -6.40
C GLU A 87 18.85 11.13 -5.13
N LEU A 88 17.69 11.22 -4.47
CA LEU A 88 17.36 10.45 -3.28
C LEU A 88 17.39 8.93 -3.53
N CYS A 89 16.93 8.51 -4.70
CA CYS A 89 16.92 7.11 -5.13
C CYS A 89 18.21 6.67 -5.84
N GLY A 90 19.13 7.60 -6.11
CA GLY A 90 20.38 7.33 -6.83
C GLY A 90 20.17 6.92 -8.30
N LEU A 91 19.12 7.41 -8.94
CA LEU A 91 18.78 7.14 -10.34
C LEU A 91 18.97 8.39 -11.21
N PRO A 92 19.26 8.22 -12.52
CA PRO A 92 19.61 9.33 -13.41
C PRO A 92 18.51 10.38 -13.59
N ALA A 93 17.25 9.93 -13.72
CA ALA A 93 16.11 10.80 -14.00
C ALA A 93 14.82 10.31 -13.35
N ALA A 94 13.87 11.23 -13.22
CA ALA A 94 12.53 10.94 -12.69
C ALA A 94 11.46 11.77 -13.41
N ARG A 95 10.23 11.28 -13.40
CA ARG A 95 9.06 11.96 -13.94
C ARG A 95 7.88 11.87 -13.01
N PHE A 96 7.33 13.03 -12.62
CA PHE A 96 6.12 13.09 -11.81
C PHE A 96 4.88 12.70 -12.63
N MET A 97 4.08 11.80 -12.08
CA MET A 97 2.85 11.31 -12.71
C MET A 97 1.66 11.44 -11.76
N PRO A 98 0.44 11.64 -12.28
CA PRO A 98 -0.77 11.76 -11.43
C PRO A 98 -1.03 10.53 -10.57
N SER A 99 -0.72 9.33 -11.06
CA SER A 99 -1.02 8.06 -10.38
C SER A 99 -0.02 6.96 -10.69
N GLY A 100 0.04 5.93 -9.81
CA GLY A 100 0.79 4.71 -10.04
C GLY A 100 0.21 3.84 -11.14
N CYS A 101 -1.13 3.79 -11.25
CA CYS A 101 -1.85 3.07 -12.32
C CYS A 101 -1.50 3.59 -13.74
N MET A 102 -0.99 4.82 -13.85
CA MET A 102 -0.41 5.33 -15.09
C MET A 102 1.07 4.97 -15.20
N ALA A 103 1.84 5.17 -14.13
CA ALA A 103 3.30 5.03 -14.16
C ALA A 103 3.77 3.61 -14.48
N GLN A 104 3.17 2.61 -13.84
CA GLN A 104 3.60 1.21 -13.94
C GLN A 104 3.36 0.59 -15.32
N PRO A 105 2.13 0.64 -15.89
CA PRO A 105 1.91 0.12 -17.25
C PRO A 105 2.74 0.84 -18.30
N ILE A 106 3.02 2.15 -18.13
CA ILE A 106 3.94 2.90 -19.00
C ILE A 106 5.35 2.31 -18.94
N ALA A 107 5.86 2.01 -17.74
CA ALA A 107 7.18 1.42 -17.58
C ALA A 107 7.29 0.06 -18.30
N LEU A 108 6.34 -0.82 -18.05
CA LEU A 108 6.31 -2.13 -18.71
C LEU A 108 6.15 -2.02 -20.22
N ARG A 109 5.36 -1.06 -20.70
CA ARG A 109 5.20 -0.80 -22.13
C ARG A 109 6.49 -0.36 -22.80
N ILE A 110 7.26 0.54 -22.19
CA ILE A 110 8.54 0.97 -22.74
C ILE A 110 9.52 -0.20 -22.84
N TRP A 111 9.61 -1.02 -21.79
CA TRP A 111 10.46 -2.21 -21.81
C TRP A 111 10.01 -3.25 -22.84
N SER A 112 8.71 -3.40 -23.04
CA SER A 112 8.11 -4.23 -24.09
C SER A 112 8.46 -3.73 -25.49
N ASP A 113 8.29 -2.43 -25.75
CA ASP A 113 8.61 -1.80 -27.04
C ASP A 113 10.11 -1.94 -27.37
N ARG A 114 10.99 -1.72 -26.39
CA ARG A 114 12.45 -1.87 -26.54
C ARG A 114 12.90 -3.31 -26.81
N ALA A 115 12.18 -4.28 -26.28
CA ALA A 115 12.46 -5.71 -26.46
C ALA A 115 11.78 -6.31 -27.70
N ASP A 116 10.89 -5.57 -28.36
CA ASP A 116 9.96 -6.08 -29.39
C ASP A 116 9.22 -7.36 -28.90
N ASN A 117 8.82 -7.32 -27.64
CA ASN A 117 8.20 -8.47 -26.96
C ASN A 117 7.09 -7.99 -26.00
N PRO A 118 5.82 -8.35 -26.22
CA PRO A 118 4.70 -7.90 -25.38
C PRO A 118 4.59 -8.64 -24.03
N HIS A 119 5.45 -9.64 -23.77
CA HIS A 119 5.35 -10.46 -22.59
C HIS A 119 6.05 -9.83 -21.39
N THR A 120 5.30 -9.67 -20.29
CA THR A 120 5.77 -9.23 -18.99
C THR A 120 5.39 -10.26 -17.93
N ALA A 121 6.04 -10.21 -16.78
CA ALA A 121 5.65 -11.07 -15.65
C ALA A 121 5.54 -10.26 -14.36
N PHE A 122 4.65 -10.71 -13.48
CA PHE A 122 4.51 -10.18 -12.14
C PHE A 122 3.80 -11.20 -11.23
N HIS A 123 3.86 -10.96 -9.93
CA HIS A 123 3.23 -11.84 -8.95
C HIS A 123 1.70 -11.88 -9.13
N ALA A 124 1.07 -13.05 -8.87
CA ALA A 124 -0.38 -13.23 -8.99
C ALA A 124 -1.21 -12.31 -8.06
N THR A 125 -0.58 -11.71 -7.05
CA THR A 125 -1.20 -10.70 -6.18
C THR A 125 -0.77 -9.27 -6.50
N SER A 126 -0.12 -9.03 -7.64
CA SER A 126 0.27 -7.69 -8.08
C SER A 126 -0.93 -6.76 -8.17
N HIS A 127 -0.71 -5.49 -7.85
CA HIS A 127 -1.71 -4.43 -7.98
C HIS A 127 -2.25 -4.33 -9.42
N LEU A 128 -1.40 -4.55 -10.43
CA LEU A 128 -1.77 -4.56 -11.85
C LEU A 128 -2.86 -5.59 -12.17
N GLU A 129 -2.80 -6.75 -11.52
CA GLU A 129 -3.76 -7.84 -11.74
C GLU A 129 -5.05 -7.63 -10.96
N LEU A 130 -4.94 -7.22 -9.68
CA LEU A 130 -6.08 -7.24 -8.78
C LEU A 130 -6.86 -5.91 -8.69
N HIS A 131 -6.24 -4.76 -9.06
CA HIS A 131 -6.76 -3.45 -8.70
C HIS A 131 -6.74 -2.42 -9.84
N GLU A 132 -6.31 -2.80 -11.06
CA GLU A 132 -6.17 -1.86 -12.19
C GLU A 132 -7.01 -2.27 -13.42
N GLU A 133 -8.02 -3.11 -13.23
CA GLU A 133 -8.92 -3.56 -14.31
C GLU A 133 -8.14 -4.04 -15.56
N HIS A 134 -6.98 -4.69 -15.33
CA HIS A 134 -6.07 -5.16 -16.36
C HIS A 134 -5.61 -4.06 -17.35
N GLY A 135 -5.41 -2.83 -16.86
CA GLY A 135 -4.98 -1.70 -17.69
C GLY A 135 -3.69 -1.98 -18.49
N TYR A 136 -2.79 -2.81 -17.99
CA TYR A 136 -1.60 -3.27 -18.71
C TYR A 136 -1.95 -3.98 -20.03
N ARG A 137 -3.02 -4.75 -20.08
CA ARG A 137 -3.52 -5.45 -21.27
C ARG A 137 -4.37 -4.54 -22.14
N GLU A 138 -5.39 -3.92 -21.55
CA GLU A 138 -6.43 -3.18 -22.27
C GLU A 138 -5.91 -1.90 -22.91
N LEU A 139 -4.97 -1.20 -22.25
CA LEU A 139 -4.42 0.07 -22.76
C LEU A 139 -3.06 -0.10 -23.43
N HIS A 140 -2.26 -1.08 -23.03
CA HIS A 140 -0.89 -1.24 -23.46
C HIS A 140 -0.64 -2.49 -24.31
N GLY A 141 -1.61 -3.38 -24.45
CA GLY A 141 -1.48 -4.61 -25.25
C GLY A 141 -0.44 -5.59 -24.71
N LEU A 142 -0.12 -5.52 -23.41
CA LEU A 142 0.82 -6.44 -22.78
C LEU A 142 0.16 -7.78 -22.46
N THR A 143 0.94 -8.84 -22.54
CA THR A 143 0.56 -10.18 -22.12
C THR A 143 1.33 -10.53 -20.84
N ALA A 144 0.62 -10.83 -19.76
CA ALA A 144 1.24 -11.11 -18.48
C ALA A 144 1.34 -12.61 -18.20
N TYR A 145 2.49 -13.02 -17.69
CA TYR A 145 2.65 -14.28 -16.96
C TYR A 145 2.55 -14.01 -15.47
N LEU A 146 1.68 -14.73 -14.79
CA LEU A 146 1.57 -14.66 -13.33
C LEU A 146 2.51 -15.70 -12.72
N LEU A 147 3.43 -15.26 -11.84
CA LEU A 147 4.41 -16.15 -11.23
C LEU A 147 4.40 -16.07 -9.71
N GLY A 148 4.98 -17.06 -9.07
CA GLY A 148 5.12 -17.14 -7.63
C GLY A 148 3.91 -17.74 -6.92
N GLU A 149 4.09 -18.05 -5.65
CA GLU A 149 3.04 -18.60 -4.79
C GLU A 149 2.33 -17.47 -4.04
N ARG A 150 1.01 -17.56 -3.91
CA ARG A 150 0.16 -16.50 -3.34
C ARG A 150 0.50 -16.09 -1.90
N HIS A 151 1.38 -16.80 -1.20
CA HIS A 151 1.67 -16.58 0.22
C HIS A 151 3.08 -16.11 0.53
N ARG A 152 3.92 -15.94 -0.50
CA ARG A 152 5.29 -15.47 -0.35
C ARG A 152 5.71 -14.55 -1.50
N PRO A 153 6.68 -13.65 -1.29
CA PRO A 153 7.24 -12.84 -2.37
C PRO A 153 7.85 -13.70 -3.50
N THR A 154 7.92 -13.11 -4.69
CA THR A 154 8.60 -13.70 -5.85
C THR A 154 10.06 -14.04 -5.54
N THR A 155 10.50 -15.23 -5.94
CA THR A 155 11.86 -15.72 -5.77
C THR A 155 12.59 -15.88 -7.09
N PRO A 156 13.93 -15.97 -7.10
CA PRO A 156 14.70 -16.34 -8.30
C PRO A 156 14.26 -17.66 -8.93
N GLY A 157 13.85 -18.63 -8.11
CA GLY A 157 13.36 -19.94 -8.57
C GLY A 157 12.08 -19.83 -9.40
N ASP A 158 11.17 -18.94 -9.02
CA ASP A 158 9.92 -18.71 -9.78
C ASP A 158 10.22 -18.17 -11.18
N LEU A 159 11.19 -17.24 -11.31
CA LEU A 159 11.59 -16.71 -12.61
C LEU A 159 12.26 -17.79 -13.47
N VAL A 160 13.14 -18.62 -12.90
CA VAL A 160 13.76 -19.75 -13.62
C VAL A 160 12.68 -20.69 -14.14
N GLN A 161 11.76 -21.09 -13.28
CA GLN A 161 10.66 -21.98 -13.65
C GLN A 161 9.81 -21.41 -14.79
N LEU A 162 9.51 -20.11 -14.75
CA LEU A 162 8.77 -19.44 -15.81
C LEU A 162 9.55 -19.43 -17.13
N LEU A 163 10.82 -19.01 -17.11
CA LEU A 163 11.65 -18.88 -18.32
C LEU A 163 12.01 -20.23 -18.96
N ASP A 164 12.16 -21.28 -18.17
CA ASP A 164 12.45 -22.62 -18.65
C ASP A 164 11.16 -23.42 -18.98
N GLY A 165 9.98 -22.89 -18.61
CA GLY A 165 8.65 -23.47 -18.81
C GLY A 165 7.76 -22.68 -19.77
N GLU A 166 6.77 -21.97 -19.21
CA GLU A 166 5.70 -21.31 -20.01
C GLU A 166 6.24 -20.22 -20.94
N ALA A 167 7.26 -19.47 -20.51
CA ALA A 167 7.86 -18.40 -21.30
C ALA A 167 9.07 -18.87 -22.15
N ALA A 168 9.39 -20.18 -22.19
CA ALA A 168 10.57 -20.69 -22.89
C ALA A 168 10.59 -20.35 -24.39
N SER A 169 9.45 -20.29 -25.05
CA SER A 169 9.34 -19.97 -26.47
C SER A 169 9.13 -18.49 -26.78
N THR A 170 8.57 -17.72 -25.86
CA THR A 170 8.22 -16.32 -26.05
C THR A 170 9.27 -15.36 -25.48
N GLY A 171 10.02 -15.83 -24.49
CA GLY A 171 10.87 -14.95 -23.70
C GLY A 171 10.04 -14.01 -22.82
N LEU A 172 10.71 -13.04 -22.21
CA LEU A 172 10.13 -12.06 -21.32
C LEU A 172 10.81 -10.70 -21.50
N ALA A 173 10.06 -9.65 -21.75
CA ALA A 173 10.61 -8.29 -21.83
C ALA A 173 10.94 -7.73 -20.45
N SER A 174 10.03 -7.94 -19.49
CA SER A 174 10.20 -7.39 -18.14
C SER A 174 9.56 -8.26 -17.05
N LEU A 175 10.11 -8.13 -15.85
CA LEU A 175 9.55 -8.62 -14.60
C LEU A 175 9.26 -7.42 -13.69
N LEU A 176 8.05 -7.35 -13.13
CA LEU A 176 7.72 -6.40 -12.07
C LEU A 176 7.73 -7.10 -10.72
N VAL A 177 8.38 -6.48 -9.75
CA VAL A 177 8.43 -6.92 -8.35
C VAL A 177 7.92 -5.80 -7.45
N GLU A 178 7.01 -6.13 -6.54
CA GLU A 178 6.46 -5.20 -5.56
C GLU A 178 7.24 -5.26 -4.24
N LEU A 179 7.73 -4.12 -3.76
CA LEU A 179 8.44 -4.02 -2.48
C LEU A 179 7.89 -2.84 -1.64
N PRO A 180 7.36 -3.15 -0.46
CA PRO A 180 6.93 -4.47 0.05
C PRO A 180 5.65 -4.95 -0.63
N ALA A 181 5.43 -6.27 -0.66
CA ALA A 181 4.26 -6.88 -1.26
C ALA A 181 3.01 -6.69 -0.39
N ARG A 182 2.10 -5.80 -0.80
CA ARG A 182 0.94 -5.37 -0.02
C ARG A 182 -0.01 -6.52 0.31
N GLU A 183 -0.40 -7.30 -0.69
CA GLU A 183 -1.37 -8.38 -0.52
C GLU A 183 -0.81 -9.56 0.32
N LEU A 184 0.49 -9.52 0.59
CA LEU A 184 1.19 -10.46 1.48
C LEU A 184 1.45 -9.87 2.87
N GLY A 185 0.77 -8.77 3.24
CA GLY A 185 0.97 -8.11 4.54
C GLY A 185 2.29 -7.34 4.64
N GLY A 186 2.78 -6.79 3.54
CA GLY A 186 4.04 -6.05 3.54
C GLY A 186 5.29 -6.93 3.60
N GLN A 187 5.20 -8.19 3.16
CA GLN A 187 6.35 -9.07 3.10
C GLN A 187 7.41 -8.54 2.13
N LEU A 188 8.65 -8.78 2.49
CA LEU A 188 9.82 -8.54 1.67
C LEU A 188 10.56 -9.88 1.44
N PRO A 189 11.12 -10.12 0.26
CA PRO A 189 12.15 -11.15 0.10
C PRO A 189 13.37 -10.76 0.96
N THR A 190 14.30 -11.68 1.19
CA THR A 190 15.59 -11.29 1.75
C THR A 190 16.36 -10.44 0.75
N TRP A 191 17.29 -9.61 1.25
CA TRP A 191 18.18 -8.82 0.40
C TRP A 191 18.89 -9.68 -0.65
N ASP A 192 19.42 -10.85 -0.23
CA ASP A 192 20.15 -11.76 -1.11
C ASP A 192 19.24 -12.36 -2.19
N GLN A 193 17.98 -12.64 -1.88
CA GLN A 193 16.99 -13.08 -2.88
C GLN A 193 16.70 -11.98 -3.90
N ALA A 194 16.52 -10.72 -3.45
CA ALA A 194 16.31 -9.60 -4.35
C ALA A 194 17.53 -9.31 -5.24
N ALA A 195 18.73 -9.34 -4.68
CA ALA A 195 19.97 -9.18 -5.43
C ALA A 195 20.16 -10.31 -6.47
N ARG A 196 19.90 -11.55 -6.07
CA ARG A 196 20.00 -12.70 -6.98
C ARG A 196 18.95 -12.64 -8.09
N LEU A 197 17.76 -12.17 -7.81
CA LEU A 197 16.71 -11.96 -8.82
C LEU A 197 17.15 -10.90 -9.84
N SER A 198 17.74 -9.80 -9.38
CA SER A 198 18.29 -8.74 -10.23
C SER A 198 19.43 -9.26 -11.15
N GLU A 199 20.36 -10.05 -10.60
CA GLU A 199 21.41 -10.71 -11.39
C GLU A 199 20.81 -11.62 -12.47
N LEU A 200 19.88 -12.47 -12.08
CA LEU A 200 19.21 -13.41 -12.99
C LEU A 200 18.48 -12.69 -14.12
N CYS A 201 17.77 -11.61 -13.82
CA CYS A 201 17.12 -10.78 -14.85
C CYS A 201 18.12 -10.23 -15.85
N ARG A 202 19.25 -9.69 -15.38
CA ARG A 202 20.34 -9.20 -16.25
C ARG A 202 20.93 -10.31 -17.12
N ASP A 203 21.23 -11.49 -16.53
CA ASP A 203 21.79 -12.62 -17.25
C ASP A 203 20.84 -13.16 -18.34
N ARG A 204 19.53 -13.03 -18.13
CA ARG A 204 18.50 -13.49 -19.07
C ARG A 204 17.98 -12.39 -20.01
N GLY A 205 18.49 -11.16 -19.91
CA GLY A 205 18.06 -10.02 -20.72
C GLY A 205 16.64 -9.51 -20.38
N VAL A 206 16.12 -9.85 -19.20
CA VAL A 206 14.82 -9.41 -18.68
C VAL A 206 14.98 -8.09 -17.93
N ARG A 207 14.16 -7.09 -18.21
CA ARG A 207 14.19 -5.82 -17.48
C ARG A 207 13.43 -5.95 -16.16
N LEU A 208 14.06 -5.50 -15.08
CA LEU A 208 13.48 -5.58 -13.73
C LEU A 208 12.90 -4.21 -13.33
N HIS A 209 11.58 -4.14 -13.17
CA HIS A 209 10.85 -2.96 -12.72
C HIS A 209 10.40 -3.11 -11.27
N LEU A 210 10.62 -2.06 -10.46
CA LEU A 210 10.16 -2.01 -9.08
C LEU A 210 8.79 -1.31 -8.97
N ASP A 211 7.78 -2.05 -8.54
CA ASP A 211 6.63 -1.44 -7.89
C ASP A 211 7.02 -1.05 -6.45
N GLY A 212 7.46 0.17 -6.31
CA GLY A 212 7.85 0.77 -5.04
C GLY A 212 6.73 1.63 -4.42
N ALA A 213 5.46 1.24 -4.59
CA ALA A 213 4.32 1.97 -4.04
C ALA A 213 4.47 2.32 -2.54
N ARG A 214 5.24 1.51 -1.81
CA ARG A 214 5.59 1.70 -0.40
C ARG A 214 7.10 1.56 -0.15
N LEU A 215 7.92 1.92 -1.13
CA LEU A 215 9.38 1.81 -1.06
C LEU A 215 9.98 2.51 0.16
N TRP A 216 9.36 3.58 0.63
CA TRP A 216 9.83 4.37 1.78
C TRP A 216 9.96 3.55 3.07
N GLN A 217 9.26 2.42 3.19
CA GLN A 217 9.32 1.48 4.32
C GLN A 217 10.53 0.55 4.27
N VAL A 218 11.06 0.26 3.07
CA VAL A 218 12.05 -0.81 2.84
C VAL A 218 13.43 -0.54 3.43
N PRO A 219 13.98 0.70 3.39
CA PRO A 219 15.28 1.01 3.98
C PRO A 219 15.41 0.60 5.45
N ALA A 220 14.39 0.88 6.27
CA ALA A 220 14.38 0.50 7.68
C ALA A 220 14.30 -1.02 7.89
N ALA A 221 13.69 -1.75 6.95
CA ALA A 221 13.55 -3.20 7.02
C ALA A 221 14.85 -3.94 6.63
N TRP A 222 15.49 -3.52 5.55
CA TRP A 222 16.69 -4.17 5.05
C TRP A 222 18.00 -3.61 5.61
N GLY A 223 17.98 -2.44 6.27
CA GLY A 223 19.20 -1.74 6.68
C GLY A 223 20.03 -1.29 5.48
N ARG A 224 19.37 -0.91 4.38
CA ARG A 224 19.98 -0.46 3.12
C ARG A 224 19.45 0.92 2.74
N SER A 225 20.29 1.71 2.08
CA SER A 225 19.89 3.00 1.55
C SER A 225 18.98 2.87 0.32
N LEU A 226 18.21 3.90 0.03
CA LEU A 226 17.38 3.94 -1.20
C LEU A 226 18.19 3.74 -2.46
N PRO A 227 19.38 4.39 -2.65
CA PRO A 227 20.22 4.13 -3.82
C PRO A 227 20.66 2.66 -3.95
N GLU A 228 21.05 1.99 -2.85
CA GLU A 228 21.42 0.57 -2.89
C GLU A 228 20.24 -0.30 -3.34
N ILE A 229 19.04 -0.01 -2.83
CA ILE A 229 17.82 -0.75 -3.18
C ILE A 229 17.45 -0.52 -4.64
N CYS A 230 17.39 0.75 -5.07
CA CYS A 230 16.99 1.11 -6.42
C CYS A 230 17.98 0.62 -7.49
N ALA A 231 19.27 0.48 -7.17
CA ALA A 231 20.30 -0.04 -8.06
C ALA A 231 20.08 -1.51 -8.48
N LEU A 232 19.20 -2.24 -7.80
CA LEU A 232 18.78 -3.59 -8.21
C LEU A 232 17.88 -3.58 -9.45
N PHE A 233 17.26 -2.44 -9.81
CA PHE A 233 16.18 -2.34 -10.78
C PHE A 233 16.56 -1.46 -11.99
N ASP A 234 16.02 -1.80 -13.16
CA ASP A 234 16.18 -1.00 -14.38
C ASP A 234 15.27 0.26 -14.37
N SER A 235 14.15 0.18 -13.68
CA SER A 235 13.24 1.31 -13.46
C SER A 235 12.45 1.12 -12.16
N VAL A 236 12.02 2.24 -11.57
CA VAL A 236 11.39 2.27 -10.24
C VAL A 236 10.16 3.17 -10.29
N TYR A 237 9.08 2.73 -9.71
CA TYR A 237 7.92 3.55 -9.38
C TYR A 237 7.83 3.77 -7.87
N VAL A 238 7.48 4.98 -7.42
CA VAL A 238 7.16 5.29 -6.03
C VAL A 238 5.88 6.11 -5.92
N SER A 239 5.17 5.96 -4.80
CA SER A 239 3.96 6.72 -4.48
C SER A 239 4.20 7.71 -3.35
N PHE A 240 3.48 8.85 -3.37
CA PHE A 240 3.52 9.84 -2.30
C PHE A 240 2.23 9.89 -1.45
N TYR A 241 1.12 9.31 -1.94
CA TYR A 241 -0.17 9.36 -1.26
C TYR A 241 -0.45 8.16 -0.34
N LYS A 242 0.28 7.04 -0.49
CA LYS A 242 0.11 5.85 0.34
C LYS A 242 0.72 6.08 1.73
N ASP A 243 2.00 5.76 1.91
CA ASP A 243 2.67 5.87 3.22
C ASP A 243 2.91 7.31 3.69
N LEU A 244 3.10 8.23 2.75
CA LEU A 244 3.37 9.62 3.06
C LEU A 244 2.10 10.45 3.23
N GLY A 245 0.97 10.01 2.65
CA GLY A 245 -0.33 10.66 2.79
C GLY A 245 -0.41 12.01 2.08
N ALA A 246 0.24 12.17 0.92
CA ALA A 246 0.03 13.31 0.03
C ALA A 246 -1.35 13.24 -0.64
N LEU A 247 -1.80 14.35 -1.23
CA LEU A 247 -3.09 14.42 -1.95
C LEU A 247 -3.15 13.44 -3.12
N ALA A 248 -2.07 13.34 -3.89
CA ALA A 248 -1.89 12.44 -5.03
C ALA A 248 -0.42 12.44 -5.44
N GLY A 249 -0.11 11.71 -6.52
CA GLY A 249 1.18 11.78 -7.17
C GLY A 249 2.02 10.53 -7.00
N ALA A 250 2.74 10.26 -8.06
CA ALA A 250 3.67 9.16 -8.23
C ALA A 250 4.95 9.69 -8.89
N MET A 251 6.02 8.92 -8.81
CA MET A 251 7.24 9.20 -9.55
C MET A 251 7.67 7.94 -10.26
N LEU A 252 7.95 8.06 -11.57
CA LEU A 252 8.62 7.03 -12.34
C LEU A 252 10.07 7.43 -12.49
N LEU A 253 11.01 6.53 -12.18
CA LEU A 253 12.45 6.78 -12.17
C LEU A 253 13.18 5.75 -13.05
N GLY A 254 14.30 6.15 -13.65
CA GLY A 254 15.11 5.28 -14.47
C GLY A 254 16.17 6.04 -15.28
N PRO A 255 16.69 5.45 -16.36
CA PRO A 255 17.58 6.12 -17.33
C PRO A 255 16.91 7.33 -17.99
N GLU A 256 17.69 8.33 -18.37
CA GLU A 256 17.15 9.57 -19.00
C GLU A 256 16.29 9.27 -20.24
N ASP A 257 16.79 8.44 -21.14
CA ASP A 257 16.08 8.03 -22.37
C ASP A 257 14.77 7.29 -22.09
N PHE A 258 14.72 6.50 -21.01
CA PHE A 258 13.50 5.84 -20.54
C PHE A 258 12.47 6.86 -20.02
N ILE A 259 12.92 7.86 -19.29
CA ILE A 259 12.05 8.92 -18.75
C ILE A 259 11.53 9.83 -19.86
N ASP A 260 12.32 10.09 -20.90
CA ASP A 260 11.87 10.82 -22.10
C ASP A 260 10.74 10.09 -22.83
N GLU A 261 10.85 8.77 -23.02
CA GLU A 261 9.77 7.94 -23.56
C GLU A 261 8.53 7.94 -22.65
N ALA A 262 8.75 7.88 -21.34
CA ALA A 262 7.66 7.92 -20.36
C ALA A 262 6.88 9.24 -20.42
N ALA A 263 7.54 10.37 -20.67
CA ALA A 263 6.89 11.67 -20.86
C ALA A 263 5.94 11.67 -22.07
N VAL A 264 6.32 10.98 -23.16
CA VAL A 264 5.46 10.82 -24.35
C VAL A 264 4.22 9.99 -24.01
N TRP A 265 4.40 8.86 -23.31
CA TRP A 265 3.28 8.01 -22.89
C TRP A 265 2.36 8.70 -21.88
N GLN A 266 2.93 9.46 -20.93
CA GLN A 266 2.16 10.27 -20.00
C GLN A 266 1.21 11.24 -20.72
N ARG A 267 1.72 11.93 -21.75
CA ARG A 267 0.91 12.84 -22.56
C ARG A 267 -0.19 12.10 -23.32
N ARG A 268 0.11 10.98 -23.96
CA ARG A 268 -0.86 10.14 -24.69
C ARG A 268 -2.03 9.70 -23.82
N GLN A 269 -1.78 9.44 -22.55
CA GLN A 269 -2.79 9.01 -21.56
C GLN A 269 -3.46 10.19 -20.85
N GLY A 270 -3.20 11.44 -21.24
CA GLY A 270 -3.81 12.61 -20.58
C GLY A 270 -3.22 12.94 -19.22
N GLY A 271 -2.08 12.35 -18.83
CA GLY A 271 -1.44 12.57 -17.54
C GLY A 271 -0.63 13.87 -17.44
N THR A 272 -0.50 14.62 -18.53
CA THR A 272 0.10 15.96 -18.52
C THR A 272 -0.99 16.98 -18.22
N LEU A 273 -1.32 17.14 -16.93
CA LEU A 273 -2.33 18.10 -16.48
C LEU A 273 -1.87 19.54 -16.72
N TYR A 274 -2.81 20.48 -16.84
CA TYR A 274 -2.47 21.91 -17.00
C TYR A 274 -1.60 22.40 -15.84
N SER A 275 -1.94 22.02 -14.59
CA SER A 275 -1.08 22.23 -13.42
C SER A 275 -1.17 21.03 -12.47
N ASN A 276 -0.02 20.58 -11.99
CA ASN A 276 0.14 19.59 -10.91
C ASN A 276 0.58 20.23 -9.60
N LEU A 277 0.59 21.56 -9.50
CA LEU A 277 1.24 22.29 -8.41
C LEU A 277 0.79 21.84 -7.03
N ALA A 278 -0.51 21.63 -6.82
CA ALA A 278 -1.04 21.18 -5.54
C ALA A 278 -0.57 19.76 -5.18
N HIS A 279 -0.55 18.85 -6.15
CA HIS A 279 -0.11 17.47 -5.95
C HIS A 279 1.39 17.39 -5.68
N VAL A 280 2.20 18.08 -6.47
CA VAL A 280 3.66 18.13 -6.32
C VAL A 280 4.03 18.75 -4.97
N THR A 281 3.36 19.85 -4.60
CA THR A 281 3.62 20.52 -3.32
C THR A 281 3.26 19.65 -2.14
N SER A 282 2.09 19.02 -2.16
CA SER A 282 1.70 18.06 -1.11
C SER A 282 2.69 16.90 -1.03
N ALA A 283 3.10 16.32 -2.17
CA ALA A 283 4.08 15.24 -2.21
C ALA A 283 5.44 15.66 -1.59
N ARG A 284 5.97 16.85 -1.96
CA ARG A 284 7.22 17.39 -1.39
C ARG A 284 7.11 17.58 0.13
N LEU A 285 6.03 18.21 0.58
CA LEU A 285 5.78 18.49 1.99
C LEU A 285 5.74 17.19 2.79
N ARG A 286 4.95 16.22 2.34
CA ARG A 286 4.79 14.94 3.05
C ARG A 286 6.05 14.07 3.02
N LEU A 287 6.80 14.08 1.93
CA LEU A 287 8.10 13.40 1.85
C LEU A 287 9.08 14.00 2.88
N ALA A 288 9.20 15.33 2.94
CA ALA A 288 10.09 16.00 3.87
C ALA A 288 9.72 15.76 5.34
N GLU A 289 8.43 15.69 5.66
CA GLU A 289 7.95 15.47 7.03
C GLU A 289 8.14 14.02 7.52
N LYS A 290 8.02 13.02 6.63
CA LYS A 290 7.79 11.64 7.05
C LYS A 290 8.90 10.66 6.72
N LEU A 291 9.74 10.95 5.71
CA LEU A 291 10.77 10.01 5.28
C LEU A 291 11.68 9.58 6.43
N GLU A 292 12.17 10.53 7.21
CA GLU A 292 13.06 10.25 8.35
C GLU A 292 12.35 9.57 9.53
N ARG A 293 11.02 9.52 9.54
CA ARG A 293 10.21 8.87 10.57
C ARG A 293 9.93 7.39 10.30
N MET A 294 10.20 6.90 9.09
CA MET A 294 9.90 5.52 8.70
C MET A 294 10.52 4.46 9.65
N PRO A 295 11.77 4.60 10.13
CA PRO A 295 12.31 3.66 11.11
C PRO A 295 11.50 3.61 12.41
N ARG A 296 10.98 4.78 12.87
CA ARG A 296 10.16 4.87 14.07
C ARG A 296 8.77 4.22 13.88
N TYR A 297 8.18 4.38 12.69
CA TYR A 297 6.91 3.70 12.36
C TYR A 297 7.09 2.19 12.34
N ARG A 298 8.22 1.69 11.78
CA ARG A 298 8.53 0.27 11.81
C ARG A 298 8.73 -0.26 13.23
N ALA A 299 9.48 0.43 14.07
CA ALA A 299 9.64 0.04 15.47
C ALA A 299 8.29 -0.04 16.18
N ARG A 300 7.42 0.95 15.98
CA ARG A 300 6.07 0.93 16.55
C ARG A 300 5.20 -0.20 16.00
N ALA A 301 5.35 -0.56 14.73
CA ALA A 301 4.64 -1.68 14.14
C ALA A 301 5.00 -3.02 14.79
N LEU A 302 6.27 -3.22 15.15
CA LEU A 302 6.70 -4.41 15.88
C LEU A 302 6.06 -4.48 17.28
N GLU A 303 6.03 -3.38 18.03
CA GLU A 303 5.38 -3.30 19.34
C GLU A 303 3.88 -3.57 19.26
N VAL A 304 3.18 -2.94 18.30
CA VAL A 304 1.74 -3.15 18.06
C VAL A 304 1.45 -4.60 17.67
N ALA A 305 2.27 -5.18 16.81
CA ALA A 305 2.13 -6.57 16.39
C ALA A 305 2.32 -7.56 17.54
N GLU A 306 3.29 -7.32 18.42
CA GLU A 306 3.50 -8.13 19.63
C GLU A 306 2.28 -8.08 20.57
N LEU A 307 1.72 -6.89 20.81
CA LEU A 307 0.50 -6.73 21.63
C LEU A 307 -0.70 -7.47 21.03
N ALA A 308 -0.85 -7.45 19.70
CA ALA A 308 -1.93 -8.15 19.01
C ALA A 308 -1.72 -9.68 19.03
N ALA A 309 -0.51 -10.15 18.68
CA ALA A 309 -0.16 -11.58 18.64
C ALA A 309 -0.25 -12.28 20.01
N ALA A 310 -0.13 -11.53 21.11
CA ALA A 310 -0.32 -12.04 22.46
C ALA A 310 -1.77 -12.40 22.80
N ARG A 311 -2.74 -12.15 21.91
CA ARG A 311 -4.17 -12.38 22.14
C ARG A 311 -4.66 -13.59 21.36
N PRO A 312 -5.45 -14.49 21.98
CA PRO A 312 -6.01 -15.64 21.28
C PRO A 312 -6.93 -15.19 20.15
N GLY A 313 -6.90 -15.93 19.03
CA GLY A 313 -7.74 -15.63 17.86
C GLY A 313 -7.29 -14.46 16.99
N LEU A 314 -6.19 -13.77 17.37
CA LEU A 314 -5.54 -12.74 16.55
C LEU A 314 -4.18 -13.24 16.06
N HIS A 315 -3.90 -13.06 14.75
CA HIS A 315 -2.62 -13.47 14.18
C HIS A 315 -2.06 -12.34 13.31
N VAL A 316 -0.75 -12.18 13.34
CA VAL A 316 -0.01 -11.17 12.58
C VAL A 316 0.62 -11.83 11.35
N LEU A 317 0.56 -11.19 10.19
CA LEU A 317 1.16 -11.69 8.95
C LEU A 317 1.87 -10.56 8.19
N PRO A 318 3.20 -10.66 7.98
CA PRO A 318 4.14 -11.63 8.55
C PRO A 318 4.35 -11.41 10.05
N ASP A 319 4.79 -12.43 10.77
CA ASP A 319 5.15 -12.34 12.17
C ASP A 319 6.64 -12.71 12.36
N PRO A 320 7.49 -11.76 12.79
CA PRO A 320 7.19 -10.34 13.00
C PRO A 320 6.99 -9.56 11.69
N PRO A 321 6.33 -8.37 11.73
CA PRO A 321 6.22 -7.50 10.55
C PRO A 321 7.56 -7.14 9.92
N HIS A 322 7.66 -7.25 8.60
CA HIS A 322 8.89 -6.86 7.89
C HIS A 322 9.04 -5.34 7.82
N THR A 323 7.93 -4.63 7.62
CA THR A 323 7.86 -3.17 7.49
C THR A 323 6.94 -2.56 8.54
N ASN A 324 6.50 -1.31 8.37
CA ASN A 324 5.45 -0.73 9.20
C ASN A 324 4.02 -1.10 8.74
N MET A 325 3.91 -2.08 7.83
CA MET A 325 2.64 -2.65 7.38
C MET A 325 2.59 -4.15 7.68
N PHE A 326 1.44 -4.62 8.09
CA PHE A 326 1.15 -6.05 8.28
C PHE A 326 -0.35 -6.31 8.16
N HIS A 327 -0.74 -7.57 7.99
CA HIS A 327 -2.12 -7.98 8.12
C HIS A 327 -2.38 -8.51 9.53
N LEU A 328 -3.50 -8.09 10.11
CA LEU A 328 -4.10 -8.70 11.28
C LEU A 328 -5.19 -9.65 10.80
N THR A 329 -5.08 -10.94 11.14
CA THR A 329 -6.06 -11.96 10.81
C THR A 329 -6.81 -12.42 12.05
N PHE A 330 -8.07 -12.81 11.84
CA PHE A 330 -9.01 -13.15 12.91
C PHE A 330 -9.51 -14.57 12.73
N ASP A 331 -9.60 -15.33 13.83
CA ASP A 331 -10.31 -16.61 13.87
C ASP A 331 -11.84 -16.38 13.98
N ALA A 332 -12.35 -15.45 13.18
CA ALA A 332 -13.74 -15.02 13.17
C ALA A 332 -14.15 -14.54 11.76
N PRO A 333 -15.44 -14.58 11.42
CA PRO A 333 -15.96 -13.96 10.21
C PRO A 333 -15.78 -12.44 10.20
N ALA A 334 -15.77 -11.83 9.02
CA ALA A 334 -15.53 -10.38 8.85
C ALA A 334 -16.56 -9.51 9.58
N GLU A 335 -17.82 -9.92 9.61
CA GLU A 335 -18.89 -9.19 10.33
C GLU A 335 -18.66 -9.20 11.85
N GLU A 336 -18.25 -10.34 12.39
CA GLU A 336 -17.94 -10.48 13.83
C GLU A 336 -16.71 -9.66 14.20
N ALA A 337 -15.63 -9.76 13.44
CA ALA A 337 -14.43 -8.95 13.66
C ALA A 337 -14.73 -7.43 13.56
N ALA A 338 -15.62 -7.01 12.65
CA ALA A 338 -16.08 -5.63 12.57
C ALA A 338 -16.92 -5.22 13.80
N ALA A 339 -17.79 -6.09 14.29
CA ALA A 339 -18.59 -5.83 15.48
C ALA A 339 -17.71 -5.69 16.75
N ARG A 340 -16.71 -6.56 16.90
CA ARG A 340 -15.71 -6.48 17.97
C ARG A 340 -14.92 -5.18 17.92
N ARG A 341 -14.44 -4.75 16.74
CA ARG A 341 -13.80 -3.43 16.56
C ARG A 341 -14.73 -2.30 16.98
N ASP A 342 -16.00 -2.33 16.56
CA ASP A 342 -16.99 -1.29 16.90
C ASP A 342 -17.27 -1.25 18.43
N HIS A 343 -17.21 -2.39 19.09
CA HIS A 343 -17.27 -2.48 20.57
C HIS A 343 -16.02 -1.84 21.20
N VAL A 344 -14.83 -2.23 20.78
CA VAL A 344 -13.57 -1.63 21.24
C VAL A 344 -13.59 -0.10 21.08
N ALA A 345 -14.05 0.38 19.93
CA ALA A 345 -14.13 1.82 19.65
C ALA A 345 -15.04 2.56 20.65
N ARG A 346 -16.18 1.97 21.04
CA ARG A 346 -17.07 2.56 22.06
C ARG A 346 -16.47 2.55 23.46
N GLU A 347 -15.78 1.47 23.84
CA GLU A 347 -15.22 1.31 25.19
C GLU A 347 -13.91 2.10 25.41
N THR A 348 -13.09 2.23 24.35
CA THR A 348 -11.73 2.78 24.50
C THR A 348 -11.52 4.11 23.78
N GLY A 349 -12.40 4.50 22.86
CA GLY A 349 -12.19 5.63 21.97
C GLY A 349 -11.06 5.39 20.96
N ILE A 350 -10.71 4.12 20.66
CA ILE A 350 -9.66 3.77 19.70
C ILE A 350 -10.27 2.99 18.53
N TRP A 351 -10.05 3.48 17.30
CA TRP A 351 -10.40 2.79 16.07
C TRP A 351 -9.22 1.97 15.59
N LEU A 352 -9.26 0.65 15.81
CA LEU A 352 -8.11 -0.22 15.62
C LEU A 352 -7.81 -0.51 14.15
N HIS A 353 -8.83 -0.72 13.31
CA HIS A 353 -8.61 -1.16 11.92
C HIS A 353 -9.78 -0.82 11.00
N ALA A 354 -9.51 -0.83 9.69
CA ALA A 354 -10.54 -0.74 8.66
C ALA A 354 -11.47 -1.97 8.67
N SER A 355 -12.46 -1.99 7.79
CA SER A 355 -13.36 -3.14 7.68
C SER A 355 -12.60 -4.40 7.29
N PRO A 356 -12.71 -5.48 8.07
CA PRO A 356 -12.12 -6.77 7.72
C PRO A 356 -12.76 -7.32 6.45
N ARG A 357 -11.99 -8.10 5.70
CA ARG A 357 -12.48 -8.80 4.51
C ARG A 357 -12.20 -10.30 4.62
N PRO A 358 -13.06 -11.18 4.06
CA PRO A 358 -12.71 -12.58 3.91
C PRO A 358 -11.37 -12.71 3.18
N ASP A 359 -10.62 -13.74 3.49
CA ASP A 359 -9.38 -14.05 2.81
C ASP A 359 -9.47 -15.42 2.16
N ASP A 360 -9.43 -15.47 0.83
CA ASP A 360 -9.51 -16.70 0.04
C ASP A 360 -8.33 -17.66 0.30
N GLY A 361 -7.25 -17.18 0.90
CA GLY A 361 -6.10 -17.97 1.33
C GLY A 361 -6.18 -18.53 2.75
N LEU A 362 -7.15 -18.09 3.55
CA LEU A 362 -7.36 -18.55 4.92
C LEU A 362 -8.43 -19.65 5.00
N ALA A 363 -8.46 -20.34 6.14
CA ALA A 363 -9.53 -21.29 6.42
C ALA A 363 -10.90 -20.60 6.42
N ALA A 364 -11.94 -21.34 6.05
CA ALA A 364 -13.31 -20.83 6.09
C ALA A 364 -13.66 -20.25 7.46
N GLY A 365 -14.31 -19.10 7.49
CA GLY A 365 -14.68 -18.41 8.72
C GLY A 365 -13.59 -17.50 9.31
N ARG A 366 -12.47 -17.32 8.61
CA ARG A 366 -11.42 -16.35 8.94
C ARG A 366 -11.52 -15.10 8.08
N CYS A 367 -11.00 -14.01 8.61
CA CYS A 367 -10.90 -12.75 7.88
C CYS A 367 -9.60 -12.02 8.21
N ARG A 368 -9.29 -10.99 7.42
CA ARG A 368 -8.11 -10.15 7.64
C ARG A 368 -8.41 -8.68 7.45
N THR A 369 -7.57 -7.84 8.04
CA THR A 369 -7.48 -6.41 7.78
C THR A 369 -6.03 -5.99 7.60
N GLU A 370 -5.79 -4.91 6.85
CA GLU A 370 -4.47 -4.30 6.68
C GLU A 370 -4.26 -3.25 7.77
N LEU A 371 -3.11 -3.27 8.41
CA LEU A 371 -2.63 -2.23 9.31
C LEU A 371 -1.34 -1.63 8.75
N THR A 372 -1.36 -0.32 8.50
CA THR A 372 -0.16 0.46 8.19
C THR A 372 0.07 1.41 9.36
N ILE A 373 1.13 1.18 10.11
CA ILE A 373 1.47 1.94 11.31
C ILE A 373 2.19 3.22 10.91
N GLY A 374 1.66 4.34 11.39
CA GLY A 374 2.17 5.68 11.10
C GLY A 374 2.11 6.59 12.31
N GLU A 375 1.90 7.88 12.08
CA GLU A 375 1.91 8.91 13.12
C GLU A 375 0.81 8.68 14.19
N ALA A 376 -0.35 8.16 13.79
CA ALA A 376 -1.47 7.93 14.69
C ALA A 376 -1.12 6.96 15.83
N ALA A 377 -0.43 5.86 15.51
CA ALA A 377 -0.04 4.86 16.50
C ALA A 377 0.98 5.38 17.51
N LEU A 378 1.79 6.38 17.15
CA LEU A 378 2.78 6.96 18.06
C LEU A 378 2.16 7.80 19.19
N ALA A 379 0.89 8.18 19.03
CA ALA A 379 0.14 8.93 20.04
C ALA A 379 -0.69 8.04 20.99
N LEU A 380 -0.61 6.71 20.83
CA LEU A 380 -1.31 5.74 21.66
C LEU A 380 -0.33 5.05 22.61
N GLU A 381 -0.71 4.95 23.88
CA GLU A 381 0.08 4.28 24.93
C GLU A 381 -0.09 2.75 24.84
N ASP A 382 0.96 2.01 25.22
CA ASP A 382 0.95 0.54 25.17
C ASP A 382 -0.16 -0.08 26.03
N GLY A 383 -0.43 0.50 27.21
CA GLY A 383 -1.50 0.05 28.08
C GLY A 383 -2.90 0.22 27.47
N GLU A 384 -3.13 1.31 26.71
CA GLU A 384 -4.37 1.53 26.00
C GLU A 384 -4.54 0.52 24.85
N LEU A 385 -3.48 0.25 24.10
CA LEU A 385 -3.49 -0.72 23.01
C LEU A 385 -3.64 -2.15 23.53
N ALA A 386 -2.96 -2.51 24.60
CA ALA A 386 -3.09 -3.82 25.21
C ALA A 386 -4.54 -4.10 25.64
N ARG A 387 -5.21 -3.09 26.24
CA ARG A 387 -6.63 -3.19 26.62
C ARG A 387 -7.53 -3.26 25.38
N ALA A 388 -7.24 -2.49 24.34
CA ALA A 388 -8.02 -2.51 23.11
C ALA A 388 -7.92 -3.87 22.38
N PHE A 389 -6.73 -4.48 22.32
CA PHE A 389 -6.56 -5.82 21.75
C PHE A 389 -7.13 -6.94 22.62
N GLU A 390 -7.16 -6.79 23.94
CA GLU A 390 -7.86 -7.71 24.83
C GLU A 390 -9.36 -7.74 24.49
N LEU A 391 -10.01 -6.57 24.44
CA LEU A 391 -11.43 -6.46 24.07
C LEU A 391 -11.72 -6.90 22.62
N LEU A 392 -10.74 -6.83 21.71
CA LEU A 392 -10.89 -7.27 20.34
C LEU A 392 -10.88 -8.80 20.23
N ALA A 393 -10.20 -9.49 21.14
CA ALA A 393 -10.09 -10.94 21.17
C ALA A 393 -11.29 -11.63 21.86
N ASP A 394 -11.96 -10.93 22.78
CA ASP A 394 -13.18 -11.41 23.47
C ASP A 394 -14.40 -11.42 22.51
#